data_b0264a0441590f9c7627c001feca5a74
#
_entry.id   b0264a0441590f9c7627c001feca5a74
#
_cell.length_a   1.000
_cell.length_b   1.000
_cell.length_c   1.000
_cell.angle_alpha   90.00
_cell.angle_beta   90.00
_cell.angle_gamma   90.00
#
_symmetry.space_group_name_H-M   'P 1'
#
loop_
_entity.id
_entity.type
_entity.pdbx_description
1 polymer ?
#
loop_
_entity_poly.entity_id
_entity_poly.type
_entity_poly.pdbx_seq_one_letter_code
_entity_poly.pdbx_strand_id
1 'polypeptide(L)'
;MSPSPVERGRDDLGRVIVTTSTDLAAMPWEDLRGVDGATHKVLWQSGDNVIGLIRVEAGRTKPEHTHHGAHHHMLITRGSCVMLGTRVEEGSYIYVPPGVAHAVDDVGPDGVEFFYTYRPVEVGPAPDDDLVVAHPV
;
A
#
# COMPACT_ATOMS: atom_id res chain seq x y z
N MET A 1 8.07 2.10 15.99
CA MET A 1 6.79 2.50 15.39
C MET A 1 6.90 2.46 13.89
N SER A 2 5.97 1.80 13.25
CA SER A 2 5.95 1.71 11.81
C SER A 2 5.68 3.08 11.19
N PRO A 3 6.48 3.51 10.20
CA PRO A 3 6.15 4.74 9.48
C PRO A 3 4.82 4.56 8.75
N SER A 4 3.96 5.55 8.86
CA SER A 4 2.68 5.56 8.17
C SER A 4 2.67 6.70 7.15
N PRO A 5 2.19 6.48 5.93
CA PRO A 5 2.04 7.55 4.96
C PRO A 5 0.84 8.46 5.26
N VAL A 6 0.37 8.46 6.50
CA VAL A 6 -0.80 9.23 6.90
C VAL A 6 -0.55 10.73 6.72
N GLU A 7 -1.43 11.37 5.99
CA GLU A 7 -1.46 12.81 5.83
C GLU A 7 -2.45 13.39 6.82
N ARG A 8 -1.95 14.30 7.66
CA ARG A 8 -2.78 14.86 8.73
C ARG A 8 -3.97 15.62 8.15
N GLY A 9 -5.16 15.30 8.64
CA GLY A 9 -6.39 15.99 8.28
C GLY A 9 -7.03 15.52 6.98
N ARG A 10 -6.41 14.60 6.25
CA ARG A 10 -7.02 14.05 5.05
C ARG A 10 -8.07 13.02 5.41
N ASP A 11 -9.26 13.19 4.85
CA ASP A 11 -10.36 12.24 4.99
C ASP A 11 -11.12 12.15 3.68
N ASP A 12 -10.88 11.06 2.97
CA ASP A 12 -11.48 10.82 1.65
C ASP A 12 -12.73 9.93 1.73
N LEU A 13 -13.14 9.55 2.93
CA LEU A 13 -14.30 8.67 3.10
C LEU A 13 -15.55 9.30 2.51
N GLY A 14 -16.28 8.53 1.70
CA GLY A 14 -17.53 8.96 1.08
C GLY A 14 -17.36 9.86 -0.15
N ARG A 15 -16.15 10.17 -0.55
CA ARG A 15 -15.87 11.01 -1.70
C ARG A 15 -15.53 10.15 -2.91
N VAL A 16 -16.04 10.52 -4.07
CA VAL A 16 -15.63 9.90 -5.33
C VAL A 16 -14.26 10.47 -5.71
N ILE A 17 -13.28 9.61 -5.91
CA ILE A 17 -11.94 10.00 -6.33
C ILE A 17 -11.59 9.23 -7.59
N VAL A 18 -11.21 9.95 -8.63
CA VAL A 18 -10.69 9.37 -9.86
C VAL A 18 -9.32 9.98 -10.11
N THR A 19 -8.30 9.16 -10.04
CA THR A 19 -6.92 9.56 -10.37
C THR A 19 -6.56 8.86 -11.66
N THR A 20 -6.50 9.63 -12.74
CA THR A 20 -6.15 9.06 -14.05
C THR A 20 -4.68 8.66 -14.08
N SER A 21 -4.28 7.87 -15.07
CA SER A 21 -2.88 7.51 -15.25
C SER A 21 -1.99 8.76 -15.42
N THR A 22 -2.51 9.78 -16.10
CA THR A 22 -1.80 11.05 -16.27
C THR A 22 -1.65 11.77 -14.94
N ASP A 23 -2.73 11.84 -14.15
CA ASP A 23 -2.70 12.47 -12.82
C ASP A 23 -1.75 11.74 -11.89
N LEU A 24 -1.78 10.42 -11.91
CA LEU A 24 -0.91 9.60 -11.07
C LEU A 24 0.56 9.80 -11.42
N ALA A 25 0.88 9.86 -12.71
CA ALA A 25 2.24 10.12 -13.16
C ALA A 25 2.73 11.50 -12.73
N ALA A 26 1.83 12.49 -12.67
CA ALA A 26 2.16 13.85 -12.29
C ALA A 26 2.28 14.04 -10.77
N MET A 27 1.74 13.13 -9.97
CA MET A 27 1.87 13.22 -8.51
C MET A 27 3.34 13.08 -8.10
N PRO A 28 3.82 13.93 -7.19
CA PRO A 28 5.18 13.78 -6.69
C PRO A 28 5.31 12.54 -5.83
N TRP A 29 6.47 11.90 -5.92
CA TRP A 29 6.87 10.90 -4.95
C TRP A 29 7.40 11.64 -3.73
N GLU A 30 6.80 11.40 -2.59
CA GLU A 30 7.17 12.04 -1.33
C GLU A 30 7.90 11.05 -0.43
N ASP A 31 8.84 11.53 0.37
CA ASP A 31 9.61 10.68 1.27
C ASP A 31 8.67 9.94 2.23
N LEU A 32 8.85 8.64 2.34
CA LEU A 32 8.16 7.85 3.34
C LEU A 32 8.85 8.07 4.68
N ARG A 33 8.15 8.70 5.61
CA ARG A 33 8.73 9.10 6.88
C ARG A 33 9.36 7.92 7.62
N GLY A 34 10.62 8.08 8.01
CA GLY A 34 11.35 7.10 8.77
C GLY A 34 11.95 5.96 7.94
N VAL A 35 11.80 5.99 6.62
CA VAL A 35 12.35 4.95 5.74
C VAL A 35 13.19 5.62 4.66
N ASP A 36 14.52 5.53 4.82
CA ASP A 36 15.45 6.08 3.85
C ASP A 36 15.38 5.28 2.53
N GLY A 37 15.35 6.00 1.42
CA GLY A 37 15.29 5.38 0.10
C GLY A 37 13.90 4.89 -0.32
N ALA A 38 12.88 5.16 0.48
CA ALA A 38 11.50 4.84 0.14
C ALA A 38 10.67 6.11 -0.04
N THR A 39 9.83 6.09 -1.06
CA THR A 39 8.90 7.18 -1.35
C THR A 39 7.49 6.62 -1.58
N HIS A 40 6.49 7.49 -1.51
CA HIS A 40 5.11 7.06 -1.64
C HIS A 40 4.24 8.09 -2.34
N LYS A 41 3.11 7.62 -2.85
CA LYS A 41 1.99 8.44 -3.31
C LYS A 41 0.74 7.95 -2.61
N VAL A 42 0.05 8.81 -1.88
CA VAL A 42 -1.21 8.45 -1.24
C VAL A 42 -2.34 8.69 -2.23
N LEU A 43 -3.10 7.63 -2.52
CA LEU A 43 -4.23 7.69 -3.45
C LEU A 43 -5.54 7.92 -2.72
N TRP A 44 -5.68 7.36 -1.53
CA TRP A 44 -6.88 7.46 -0.72
C TRP A 44 -6.50 7.26 0.75
N GLN A 45 -7.11 8.03 1.62
CA GLN A 45 -6.87 7.93 3.04
C GLN A 45 -8.10 8.36 3.83
N SER A 46 -8.42 7.59 4.86
CA SER A 46 -9.41 7.99 5.87
C SER A 46 -8.95 7.44 7.21
N GLY A 47 -8.62 8.35 8.13
CA GLY A 47 -8.01 7.95 9.39
C GLY A 47 -6.73 7.15 9.16
N ASP A 48 -6.68 5.96 9.74
CA ASP A 48 -5.54 5.06 9.59
C ASP A 48 -5.63 4.14 8.37
N ASN A 49 -6.68 4.27 7.58
CA ASN A 49 -6.82 3.51 6.34
C ASN A 49 -6.12 4.26 5.22
N VAL A 50 -5.17 3.62 4.57
CA VAL A 50 -4.40 4.24 3.49
C VAL A 50 -4.32 3.29 2.30
N ILE A 51 -4.48 3.84 1.11
CA ILE A 51 -4.27 3.15 -0.16
C ILE A 51 -3.32 4.00 -0.98
N GLY A 52 -2.29 3.39 -1.52
CA GLY A 52 -1.32 4.16 -2.29
C GLY A 52 -0.29 3.31 -3.00
N LEU A 53 0.80 3.97 -3.37
CA LEU A 53 1.96 3.35 -3.98
C LEU A 53 3.18 3.60 -3.11
N ILE A 54 4.04 2.60 -3.01
CA ILE A 54 5.35 2.73 -2.38
C ILE A 54 6.41 2.35 -3.41
N ARG A 55 7.50 3.11 -3.43
CA ARG A 55 8.69 2.82 -4.23
C ARG A 55 9.88 2.73 -3.32
N VAL A 56 10.65 1.67 -3.47
CA VAL A 56 11.94 1.50 -2.79
C VAL A 56 13.04 1.44 -3.85
N GLU A 57 14.06 2.27 -3.70
CA GLU A 57 15.16 2.35 -4.65
C GLU A 57 16.02 1.09 -4.62
N ALA A 58 16.66 0.81 -5.76
CA ALA A 58 17.63 -0.28 -5.87
C ALA A 58 18.73 -0.15 -4.79
N GLY A 59 19.09 -1.29 -4.21
CA GLY A 59 20.12 -1.32 -3.17
C GLY A 59 19.66 -0.83 -1.80
N ARG A 60 18.41 -0.42 -1.67
CA ARG A 60 17.83 -0.03 -0.40
C ARG A 60 17.01 -1.17 0.18
N THR A 61 16.73 -1.09 1.46
CA THR A 61 15.92 -2.06 2.19
C THR A 61 14.94 -1.30 3.06
N LYS A 62 13.66 -1.66 2.96
CA LYS A 62 12.67 -1.19 3.91
C LYS A 62 12.78 -2.07 5.16
N PRO A 63 13.11 -1.50 6.33
CA PRO A 63 13.36 -2.30 7.53
C PRO A 63 12.18 -3.19 7.91
N GLU A 64 12.48 -4.29 8.57
CA GLU A 64 11.45 -5.16 9.11
C GLU A 64 10.59 -4.38 10.10
N HIS A 65 9.28 -4.52 9.95
CA HIS A 65 8.30 -3.84 10.77
C HIS A 65 7.05 -4.68 10.90
N THR A 66 6.21 -4.31 11.85
CA THR A 66 4.96 -5.01 12.14
C THR A 66 3.83 -4.00 12.26
N HIS A 67 2.71 -4.29 11.59
CA HIS A 67 1.48 -3.53 11.74
C HIS A 67 0.52 -4.33 12.63
N HIS A 68 0.29 -3.89 13.85
CA HIS A 68 -0.52 -4.64 14.81
C HIS A 68 -2.02 -4.57 14.54
N GLY A 69 -2.48 -3.52 13.90
CA GLY A 69 -3.90 -3.29 13.67
C GLY A 69 -4.30 -3.24 12.21
N ALA A 70 -3.50 -3.74 11.31
CA ALA A 70 -3.76 -3.56 9.89
C ALA A 70 -3.55 -4.82 9.07
N HIS A 71 -4.47 -5.05 8.16
CA HIS A 71 -4.27 -5.96 7.04
C HIS A 71 -3.51 -5.20 5.95
N HIS A 72 -2.46 -5.80 5.42
CA HIS A 72 -1.62 -5.18 4.42
C HIS A 72 -1.63 -6.01 3.14
N HIS A 73 -2.25 -5.48 2.10
CA HIS A 73 -2.25 -6.09 0.77
C HIS A 73 -1.32 -5.32 -0.14
N MET A 74 -0.55 -6.02 -0.96
CA MET A 74 0.40 -5.42 -1.87
C MET A 74 0.35 -6.10 -3.23
N LEU A 75 0.42 -5.32 -4.28
CA LEU A 75 0.56 -5.80 -5.66
C LEU A 75 1.80 -5.15 -6.26
N ILE A 76 2.79 -5.94 -6.64
CA ILE A 76 4.00 -5.43 -7.24
C ILE A 76 3.67 -4.92 -8.65
N THR A 77 3.88 -3.64 -8.88
CA THR A 77 3.59 -2.99 -10.16
C THR A 77 4.83 -2.81 -11.02
N ARG A 78 6.02 -2.88 -10.41
CA ARG A 78 7.27 -2.67 -11.13
C ARG A 78 8.45 -3.18 -10.31
N GLY A 79 9.43 -3.75 -10.99
CA GLY A 79 10.67 -4.18 -10.35
C GLY A 79 10.52 -5.46 -9.53
N SER A 80 11.41 -5.66 -8.58
CA SER A 80 11.45 -6.88 -7.77
C SER A 80 12.10 -6.65 -6.42
N CYS A 81 11.78 -7.53 -5.49
CA CYS A 81 12.41 -7.57 -4.18
C CYS A 81 12.18 -8.93 -3.52
N VAL A 82 12.68 -9.11 -2.32
CA VAL A 82 12.36 -10.27 -1.49
C VAL A 82 11.46 -9.82 -0.35
N MET A 83 10.32 -10.46 -0.22
CA MET A 83 9.40 -10.29 0.90
C MET A 83 9.10 -11.65 1.51
N LEU A 84 9.17 -11.73 2.85
CA LEU A 84 8.86 -12.97 3.56
C LEU A 84 9.62 -14.18 2.99
N GLY A 85 10.87 -13.97 2.60
CA GLY A 85 11.73 -15.01 2.07
C GLY A 85 11.49 -15.41 0.62
N THR A 86 10.59 -14.73 -0.08
CA THR A 86 10.23 -15.06 -1.46
C THR A 86 10.57 -13.90 -2.39
N ARG A 87 11.21 -14.20 -3.53
CA ARG A 87 11.42 -13.22 -4.59
C ARG A 87 10.08 -12.92 -5.25
N VAL A 88 9.68 -11.66 -5.23
CA VAL A 88 8.45 -11.18 -5.86
C VAL A 88 8.79 -10.15 -6.92
N GLU A 89 8.04 -10.13 -8.00
CA GLU A 89 8.25 -9.26 -9.15
C GLU A 89 6.92 -8.75 -9.67
N GLU A 90 6.96 -7.96 -10.72
CA GLU A 90 5.76 -7.37 -11.32
C GLU A 90 4.66 -8.42 -11.50
N GLY A 91 3.47 -8.09 -11.02
CA GLY A 91 2.32 -8.98 -11.03
C GLY A 91 2.16 -9.86 -9.80
N SER A 92 3.14 -9.87 -8.89
CA SER A 92 3.04 -10.65 -7.65
C SER A 92 2.14 -9.96 -6.64
N TYR A 93 1.37 -10.76 -5.92
CA TYR A 93 0.50 -10.29 -4.84
C TYR A 93 0.95 -10.86 -3.49
N ILE A 94 0.95 -10.02 -2.47
CA ILE A 94 1.32 -10.38 -1.11
C ILE A 94 0.25 -9.90 -0.15
N TYR A 95 -0.12 -10.76 0.79
CA TYR A 95 -0.95 -10.36 1.92
C TYR A 95 -0.18 -10.62 3.21
N VAL A 96 -0.12 -9.62 4.07
CA VAL A 96 0.48 -9.73 5.40
C VAL A 96 -0.61 -9.43 6.45
N PRO A 97 -0.96 -10.42 7.28
CA PRO A 97 -1.93 -10.19 8.34
C PRO A 97 -1.37 -9.32 9.45
N PRO A 98 -2.24 -8.74 10.29
CA PRO A 98 -1.79 -7.97 11.44
C PRO A 98 -0.84 -8.77 12.33
N GLY A 99 0.16 -8.09 12.87
CA GLY A 99 1.09 -8.71 13.81
C GLY A 99 2.23 -9.50 13.21
N VAL A 100 2.27 -9.64 11.87
CA VAL A 100 3.35 -10.36 11.20
C VAL A 100 4.43 -9.38 10.77
N ALA A 101 5.66 -9.64 11.21
CA ALA A 101 6.81 -8.84 10.82
C ALA A 101 7.14 -9.07 9.34
N HIS A 102 7.46 -8.00 8.64
CA HIS A 102 7.85 -8.08 7.24
C HIS A 102 8.81 -6.95 6.88
N ALA A 103 9.55 -7.15 5.81
CA ALA A 103 10.52 -6.20 5.29
C ALA A 103 10.54 -6.26 3.77
N VAL A 104 11.12 -5.24 3.16
CA VAL A 104 11.43 -5.24 1.73
C VAL A 104 12.93 -5.40 1.62
N ASP A 105 13.39 -6.55 1.15
CA ASP A 105 14.80 -6.90 1.07
C ASP A 105 15.23 -7.14 -0.36
N ASP A 106 16.56 -7.08 -0.56
CA ASP A 106 17.20 -7.42 -1.82
C ASP A 106 16.46 -6.83 -3.03
N VAL A 107 16.27 -5.53 -3.00
CA VAL A 107 15.58 -4.79 -4.06
C VAL A 107 16.40 -4.91 -5.34
N GLY A 108 15.73 -5.26 -6.43
CA GLY A 108 16.36 -5.46 -7.73
C GLY A 108 16.93 -4.18 -8.33
N PRO A 109 17.65 -4.31 -9.47
CA PRO A 109 18.40 -3.18 -10.05
C PRO A 109 17.52 -2.02 -10.51
N ASP A 110 16.24 -2.28 -10.77
CA ASP A 110 15.29 -1.25 -11.19
C ASP A 110 14.43 -0.72 -10.05
N GLY A 111 14.78 -1.09 -8.81
CA GLY A 111 13.94 -0.77 -7.67
C GLY A 111 12.74 -1.70 -7.56
N VAL A 112 11.80 -1.35 -6.71
CA VAL A 112 10.51 -2.01 -6.62
C VAL A 112 9.43 -0.98 -6.35
N GLU A 113 8.30 -1.14 -7.01
CA GLU A 113 7.13 -0.31 -6.79
C GLU A 113 5.94 -1.22 -6.57
N PHE A 114 5.12 -0.89 -5.59
CA PHE A 114 3.93 -1.69 -5.32
C PHE A 114 2.76 -0.82 -4.88
N PHE A 115 1.58 -1.21 -5.35
CA PHE A 115 0.31 -0.71 -4.84
C PHE A 115 0.04 -1.41 -3.52
N TYR A 116 -0.46 -0.67 -2.53
CA TYR A 116 -0.74 -1.24 -1.23
C TYR A 116 -2.03 -0.72 -0.62
N THR A 117 -2.60 -1.53 0.25
CA THR A 117 -3.65 -1.10 1.16
C THR A 117 -3.14 -1.28 2.59
N TYR A 118 -3.38 -0.29 3.42
CA TYR A 118 -3.11 -0.34 4.84
C TYR A 118 -4.43 -0.09 5.57
N ARG A 119 -4.95 -1.10 6.23
CA ARG A 119 -6.28 -1.03 6.84
C ARG A 119 -6.25 -1.59 8.25
N PRO A 120 -6.92 -0.93 9.21
CA PRO A 120 -7.15 -1.52 10.52
C PRO A 120 -7.93 -2.83 10.40
N VAL A 121 -7.79 -3.67 11.40
CA VAL A 121 -8.60 -4.90 11.50
C VAL A 121 -10.04 -4.48 11.74
N GLU A 122 -10.93 -4.95 10.87
CA GLU A 122 -12.36 -4.74 11.05
C GLU A 122 -12.94 -5.88 11.87
N VAL A 123 -13.86 -5.53 12.75
CA VAL A 123 -14.54 -6.48 13.62
C VAL A 123 -16.02 -6.46 13.30
N GLY A 124 -16.59 -7.65 13.13
CA GLY A 124 -18.00 -7.81 12.85
C GLY A 124 -18.26 -8.51 11.53
N PRO A 125 -19.44 -9.11 11.37
CA PRO A 125 -19.80 -9.77 10.13
C PRO A 125 -20.08 -8.77 9.01
N ALA A 126 -19.81 -9.19 7.77
CA ALA A 126 -20.24 -8.43 6.61
C ALA A 126 -21.77 -8.51 6.49
N PRO A 127 -22.43 -7.47 5.95
CA PRO A 127 -23.84 -7.55 5.63
C PRO A 127 -24.15 -8.71 4.67
N ASP A 128 -25.30 -9.35 4.84
CA ASP A 128 -25.67 -10.50 4.02
C ASP A 128 -25.87 -10.16 2.54
N ASP A 129 -26.25 -8.96 2.24
CA ASP A 129 -26.59 -8.54 0.87
C ASP A 129 -26.24 -7.07 0.66
N ASP A 130 -24.95 -6.83 0.43
CA ASP A 130 -24.44 -5.47 0.22
C ASP A 130 -24.21 -5.14 -1.26
N LEU A 131 -24.43 -6.09 -2.15
CA LEU A 131 -24.28 -5.86 -3.58
C LEU A 131 -25.63 -5.56 -4.22
N VAL A 132 -25.78 -4.35 -4.72
CA VAL A 132 -26.94 -3.93 -5.49
C VAL A 132 -26.52 -3.71 -6.93
N VAL A 133 -27.09 -4.51 -7.84
CA VAL A 133 -26.82 -4.39 -9.27
C VAL A 133 -27.97 -3.64 -9.93
N ALA A 134 -27.64 -2.54 -10.60
CA ALA A 134 -28.62 -1.81 -11.37
C ALA A 134 -29.09 -2.67 -12.53
N HIS A 135 -30.42 -2.78 -12.71
CA HIS A 135 -30.97 -3.51 -13.83
C HIS A 135 -30.70 -2.75 -15.12
N PRO A 136 -30.23 -3.43 -16.17
CA PRO A 136 -30.15 -2.80 -17.47
C PRO A 136 -31.57 -2.50 -17.96
N VAL A 137 -31.73 -1.35 -18.52
CA VAL A 137 -33.00 -0.91 -19.06
C VAL A 137 -33.15 -1.40 -20.48
#